data_2d93087e7db21516bf517a7b617df0ed
#
_entry.id   2d93087e7db21516bf517a7b617df0ed
#
_cell.length_a   1.000
_cell.length_b   1.000
_cell.length_c   1.000
_cell.angle_alpha   90.00
_cell.angle_beta   90.00
_cell.angle_gamma   90.00
#
_symmetry.space_group_name_H-M   'P 1'
#
loop_
_entity.id
_entity.type
_entity.pdbx_description
1 polymer ?
#
loop_
_entity_poly.entity_id
_entity_poly.type
_entity_poly.pdbx_seq_one_letter_code
_entity_poly.pdbx_strand_id
1 'polypeptide(L)'
;MEAFLVSTSIVALAEMGDKTQLLALVLAARFRKPWPIVWGIFVATVFNHALAGAAGAWITTLIGPQMLRWVLGVSFIAMAVWMLIPDKLEDGDTGEGPRWGVFGTTVVAFFLAEMGDKTQIATVMLAAQYSAWLWVVAGTTLGMMLANAPVVWLGERITRRIPLRTVHVVSAGIFLVLGILALWVPA
;
A
#
# COMPACT_ATOMS: atom_id res chain seq x y z
N MET A 1 -8.76 13.51 10.68
CA MET A 1 -7.51 13.10 11.34
C MET A 1 -7.44 11.59 11.51
N GLU A 2 -8.50 10.94 12.01
CA GLU A 2 -8.53 9.47 12.18
C GLU A 2 -8.24 8.72 10.88
N ALA A 3 -8.99 8.98 9.80
CA ALA A 3 -8.78 8.35 8.50
C ALA A 3 -7.31 8.41 8.02
N PHE A 4 -6.66 9.57 8.18
CA PHE A 4 -5.25 9.76 7.83
C PHE A 4 -4.32 8.88 8.67
N LEU A 5 -4.46 8.92 10.00
CA LEU A 5 -3.57 8.18 10.91
C LEU A 5 -3.75 6.66 10.75
N VAL A 6 -5.00 6.20 10.70
CA VAL A 6 -5.31 4.77 10.51
C VAL A 6 -4.75 4.28 9.17
N SER A 7 -5.01 5.00 8.08
CA SER A 7 -4.52 4.64 6.75
C SER A 7 -2.99 4.65 6.66
N THR A 8 -2.32 5.65 7.28
CA THR A 8 -0.86 5.70 7.34
C THR A 8 -0.28 4.48 8.06
N SER A 9 -0.84 4.17 9.24
CA SER A 9 -0.32 3.07 10.06
C SER A 9 -0.53 1.71 9.39
N ILE A 10 -1.72 1.47 8.82
CA ILE A 10 -2.05 0.22 8.15
C ILE A 10 -1.14 -0.01 6.96
N VAL A 11 -1.01 0.99 6.07
CA VAL A 11 -0.21 0.84 4.86
C VAL A 11 1.28 0.78 5.18
N ALA A 12 1.78 1.58 6.13
CA ALA A 12 3.18 1.50 6.55
C ALA A 12 3.54 0.09 7.05
N LEU A 13 2.65 -0.54 7.83
CA LEU A 13 2.87 -1.91 8.31
C LEU A 13 2.70 -2.94 7.19
N ALA A 14 1.70 -2.78 6.32
CA ALA A 14 1.44 -3.72 5.23
C ALA A 14 2.59 -3.77 4.21
N GLU A 15 3.23 -2.63 3.96
CA GLU A 15 4.35 -2.49 3.03
C GLU A 15 5.69 -3.01 3.55
N MET A 16 5.84 -3.17 4.88
CA MET A 16 7.10 -3.68 5.44
C MET A 16 7.35 -5.12 5.00
N GLY A 17 8.38 -5.32 4.17
CA GLY A 17 8.75 -6.62 3.62
C GLY A 17 7.99 -7.02 2.37
N ASP A 18 7.23 -6.09 1.79
CA ASP A 18 6.51 -6.32 0.55
C ASP A 18 7.42 -6.25 -0.69
N LYS A 19 6.89 -6.67 -1.85
CA LYS A 19 7.60 -6.67 -3.14
C LYS A 19 8.12 -5.27 -3.54
N THR A 20 7.38 -4.21 -3.23
CA THR A 20 7.77 -2.84 -3.53
C THR A 20 8.96 -2.36 -2.73
N GLN A 21 9.11 -2.82 -1.48
CA GLN A 21 10.31 -2.56 -0.70
C GLN A 21 11.55 -3.23 -1.33
N LEU A 22 11.41 -4.45 -1.85
CA LEU A 22 12.47 -5.13 -2.62
C LEU A 22 12.76 -4.41 -3.94
N LEU A 23 11.72 -3.95 -4.65
CA LEU A 23 11.87 -3.16 -5.87
C LEU A 23 12.63 -1.85 -5.60
N ALA A 24 12.28 -1.13 -4.52
CA ALA A 24 12.99 0.07 -4.08
C ALA A 24 14.49 -0.21 -3.86
N LEU A 25 14.81 -1.33 -3.22
CA LEU A 25 16.19 -1.78 -2.98
C LEU A 25 16.94 -2.05 -4.29
N VAL A 26 16.32 -2.78 -5.22
CA VAL A 26 16.91 -3.10 -6.54
C VAL A 26 17.18 -1.82 -7.34
N LEU A 27 16.19 -0.90 -7.40
CA LEU A 27 16.36 0.36 -8.11
C LEU A 27 17.45 1.24 -7.48
N ALA A 28 17.52 1.28 -6.13
CA ALA A 28 18.55 2.01 -5.41
C ALA A 28 19.96 1.45 -5.69
N ALA A 29 20.11 0.13 -5.68
CA ALA A 29 21.38 -0.55 -5.99
C ALA A 29 21.81 -0.32 -7.44
N ARG A 30 20.85 -0.40 -8.38
CA ARG A 30 21.10 -0.26 -9.82
C ARG A 30 21.45 1.16 -10.22
N PHE A 31 20.66 2.15 -9.79
CA PHE A 31 20.80 3.53 -10.28
C PHE A 31 21.62 4.42 -9.38
N ARG A 32 21.72 4.12 -8.08
CA ARG A 32 22.47 4.91 -7.09
C ARG A 32 22.10 6.41 -7.08
N LYS A 33 20.85 6.73 -7.38
CA LYS A 33 20.29 8.08 -7.42
C LYS A 33 19.04 8.14 -6.55
N PRO A 34 19.16 8.34 -5.23
CA PRO A 34 18.04 8.22 -4.29
C PRO A 34 16.90 9.20 -4.57
N TRP A 35 17.19 10.47 -4.83
CA TRP A 35 16.14 11.48 -5.01
C TRP A 35 15.19 11.20 -6.18
N PRO A 36 15.66 10.91 -7.42
CA PRO A 36 14.77 10.54 -8.51
C PRO A 36 13.93 9.28 -8.21
N ILE A 37 14.50 8.31 -7.47
CA ILE A 37 13.78 7.10 -7.08
C ILE A 37 12.67 7.45 -6.09
N VAL A 38 12.96 8.18 -5.01
CA VAL A 38 11.97 8.56 -4.00
C VAL A 38 10.83 9.38 -4.60
N TRP A 39 11.13 10.35 -5.45
CA TRP A 39 10.10 11.11 -6.15
C TRP A 39 9.31 10.24 -7.14
N GLY A 40 9.95 9.26 -7.79
CA GLY A 40 9.28 8.29 -8.65
C GLY A 40 8.29 7.42 -7.86
N ILE A 41 8.72 6.89 -6.71
CA ILE A 41 7.85 6.15 -5.79
C ILE A 41 6.66 7.02 -5.36
N PHE A 42 6.93 8.25 -4.90
CA PHE A 42 5.88 9.16 -4.46
C PHE A 42 4.83 9.41 -5.55
N VAL A 43 5.25 9.73 -6.77
CA VAL A 43 4.33 10.01 -7.88
C VAL A 43 3.52 8.77 -8.25
N ALA A 44 4.17 7.61 -8.39
CA ALA A 44 3.47 6.35 -8.69
C ALA A 44 2.42 6.03 -7.63
N THR A 45 2.79 6.17 -6.35
CA THR A 45 1.89 5.89 -5.22
C THR A 45 0.71 6.86 -5.19
N VAL A 46 0.94 8.17 -5.37
CA VAL A 46 -0.17 9.14 -5.40
C VAL A 46 -1.17 8.77 -6.49
N PHE A 47 -0.70 8.41 -7.70
CA PHE A 47 -1.61 8.01 -8.78
C PHE A 47 -2.38 6.73 -8.45
N ASN A 48 -1.70 5.67 -7.98
CA ASN A 48 -2.35 4.41 -7.63
C ASN A 48 -3.37 4.59 -6.50
N HIS A 49 -2.98 5.28 -5.43
CA HIS A 49 -3.85 5.47 -4.28
C HIS A 49 -4.98 6.47 -4.55
N ALA A 50 -4.77 7.46 -5.41
CA ALA A 50 -5.85 8.35 -5.85
C ALA A 50 -6.91 7.59 -6.67
N LEU A 51 -6.49 6.73 -7.60
CA LEU A 51 -7.41 5.87 -8.35
C LEU A 51 -8.16 4.91 -7.43
N ALA A 52 -7.45 4.26 -6.51
CA ALA A 52 -8.03 3.35 -5.53
C ALA A 52 -9.00 4.07 -4.58
N GLY A 53 -8.61 5.24 -4.07
CA GLY A 53 -9.44 6.06 -3.19
C GLY A 53 -10.70 6.56 -3.87
N ALA A 54 -10.58 7.02 -5.13
CA ALA A 54 -11.73 7.42 -5.93
C ALA A 54 -12.68 6.23 -6.20
N ALA A 55 -12.13 5.05 -6.51
CA ALA A 55 -12.93 3.83 -6.69
C ALA A 55 -13.66 3.45 -5.38
N GLY A 56 -12.99 3.50 -4.24
CA GLY A 56 -13.60 3.25 -2.92
C GLY A 56 -14.73 4.22 -2.61
N ALA A 57 -14.49 5.51 -2.81
CA ALA A 57 -15.51 6.53 -2.63
C ALA A 57 -16.70 6.35 -3.60
N TRP A 58 -16.45 5.95 -4.83
CA TRP A 58 -17.50 5.68 -5.81
C TRP A 58 -18.36 4.47 -5.45
N ILE A 59 -17.74 3.39 -4.96
CA ILE A 59 -18.46 2.18 -4.52
C ILE A 59 -19.54 2.55 -3.48
N THR A 60 -19.23 3.47 -2.56
CA THR A 60 -20.22 3.90 -1.53
C THR A 60 -21.46 4.55 -2.10
N THR A 61 -21.42 5.08 -3.32
CA THR A 61 -22.56 5.66 -4.01
C THR A 61 -23.44 4.62 -4.69
N LEU A 62 -22.93 3.42 -4.93
CA LEU A 62 -23.61 2.36 -5.67
C LEU A 62 -24.35 1.37 -4.75
N ILE A 63 -23.86 1.19 -3.54
CA ILE A 63 -24.37 0.18 -2.62
C ILE A 63 -24.85 0.82 -1.31
N GLY A 64 -25.97 0.29 -0.78
CA GLY A 64 -26.52 0.78 0.47
C GLY A 64 -25.63 0.44 1.69
N PRO A 65 -25.84 1.16 2.83
CA PRO A 65 -24.99 1.02 4.01
C PRO A 65 -24.87 -0.43 4.53
N GLN A 66 -25.97 -1.17 4.52
CA GLN A 66 -26.00 -2.55 4.95
C GLN A 66 -25.11 -3.48 4.09
N MET A 67 -25.17 -3.31 2.77
CA MET A 67 -24.35 -4.10 1.84
C MET A 67 -22.88 -3.68 1.92
N LEU A 68 -22.63 -2.38 2.03
CA LEU A 68 -21.27 -1.84 2.23
C LEU A 68 -20.59 -2.45 3.45
N ARG A 69 -21.31 -2.53 4.57
CA ARG A 69 -20.82 -3.15 5.81
C ARG A 69 -20.36 -4.60 5.60
N TRP A 70 -21.18 -5.42 4.93
CA TRP A 70 -20.81 -6.81 4.63
C TRP A 70 -19.62 -6.90 3.68
N VAL A 71 -19.62 -6.10 2.62
CA VAL A 71 -18.52 -6.06 1.66
C VAL A 71 -17.22 -5.68 2.35
N LEU A 72 -17.22 -4.61 3.15
CA LEU A 72 -16.02 -4.16 3.88
C LEU A 72 -15.55 -5.20 4.89
N GLY A 73 -16.45 -5.73 5.70
CA GLY A 73 -16.11 -6.70 6.74
C GLY A 73 -15.50 -7.98 6.17
N VAL A 74 -16.11 -8.53 5.13
CA VAL A 74 -15.56 -9.73 4.44
C VAL A 74 -14.24 -9.40 3.73
N SER A 75 -14.14 -8.24 3.07
CA SER A 75 -12.91 -7.83 2.39
C SER A 75 -11.75 -7.63 3.36
N PHE A 76 -11.98 -6.98 4.51
CA PHE A 76 -10.94 -6.83 5.54
C PHE A 76 -10.49 -8.17 6.13
N ILE A 77 -11.42 -9.12 6.33
CA ILE A 77 -11.06 -10.48 6.79
C ILE A 77 -10.26 -11.22 5.71
N ALA A 78 -10.65 -11.12 4.44
CA ALA A 78 -9.89 -11.70 3.33
C ALA A 78 -8.48 -11.08 3.24
N MET A 79 -8.36 -9.76 3.44
CA MET A 79 -7.08 -9.06 3.53
C MET A 79 -6.20 -9.59 4.68
N ALA A 80 -6.79 -9.85 5.85
CA ALA A 80 -6.06 -10.40 6.98
C ALA A 80 -5.40 -11.75 6.62
N VAL A 81 -6.12 -12.60 5.89
CA VAL A 81 -5.56 -13.88 5.40
C VAL A 81 -4.48 -13.64 4.34
N TRP A 82 -4.72 -12.73 3.40
CA TRP A 82 -3.75 -12.42 2.34
C TRP A 82 -2.44 -11.83 2.89
N MET A 83 -2.50 -11.01 3.95
CA MET A 83 -1.30 -10.46 4.60
C MET A 83 -0.36 -11.52 5.18
N LEU A 84 -0.84 -12.74 5.43
CA LEU A 84 0.00 -13.85 5.89
C LEU A 84 0.76 -14.55 4.75
N ILE A 85 0.43 -14.26 3.49
CA ILE A 85 1.10 -14.81 2.30
C ILE A 85 2.23 -13.86 1.91
N PRO A 86 3.50 -14.30 1.94
CA PRO A 86 4.63 -13.49 1.52
C PRO A 86 4.57 -13.15 0.03
N ASP A 87 4.86 -11.91 -0.32
CA ASP A 87 4.96 -11.45 -1.70
C ASP A 87 6.35 -11.77 -2.27
N LYS A 88 6.40 -11.86 -3.60
CA LYS A 88 7.64 -12.09 -4.36
C LYS A 88 7.71 -11.08 -5.49
N LEU A 89 8.93 -10.63 -5.81
CA LEU A 89 9.17 -9.88 -7.05
C LEU A 89 8.98 -10.82 -8.25
N GLU A 90 8.25 -10.34 -9.24
CA GLU A 90 8.15 -10.98 -10.54
C GLU A 90 9.27 -10.46 -11.47
N ASP A 91 9.72 -11.27 -12.43
CA ASP A 91 10.86 -10.94 -13.32
C ASP A 91 10.61 -9.69 -14.18
N GLY A 92 9.37 -9.23 -14.32
CA GLY A 92 8.98 -8.02 -15.04
C GLY A 92 9.04 -6.72 -14.24
N ASP A 93 9.07 -6.80 -12.90
CA ASP A 93 8.91 -5.63 -12.01
C ASP A 93 10.09 -4.64 -12.08
N THR A 94 11.28 -5.10 -12.49
CA THR A 94 12.50 -4.27 -12.49
C THR A 94 12.64 -3.34 -13.70
N GLY A 95 11.79 -3.46 -14.70
CA GLY A 95 11.78 -2.65 -15.92
C GLY A 95 13.03 -2.80 -16.80
N GLU A 96 12.89 -2.61 -18.10
CA GLU A 96 14.02 -2.42 -19.00
C GLU A 96 14.73 -1.09 -18.71
N GLY A 97 16.02 -0.95 -19.05
CA GLY A 97 16.87 0.18 -18.71
C GLY A 97 16.29 1.58 -19.00
N PRO A 98 16.99 2.68 -18.69
CA PRO A 98 16.43 4.03 -18.50
C PRO A 98 16.01 4.73 -19.79
N ARG A 99 15.00 4.21 -20.52
CA ARG A 99 14.43 4.93 -21.67
C ARG A 99 13.83 6.29 -21.25
N TRP A 100 13.36 6.41 -19.98
CA TRP A 100 12.74 7.61 -19.42
C TRP A 100 13.49 8.20 -18.23
N GLY A 101 14.78 7.86 -18.09
CA GLY A 101 15.58 8.23 -16.94
C GLY A 101 15.18 7.49 -15.66
N VAL A 102 15.94 7.69 -14.58
CA VAL A 102 15.72 6.99 -13.31
C VAL A 102 14.33 7.28 -12.72
N PHE A 103 13.89 8.53 -12.76
CA PHE A 103 12.57 8.93 -12.28
C PHE A 103 11.43 8.22 -13.04
N GLY A 104 11.41 8.32 -14.36
CA GLY A 104 10.35 7.73 -15.18
C GLY A 104 10.31 6.19 -15.08
N THR A 105 11.51 5.56 -15.07
CA THR A 105 11.59 4.11 -14.85
C THR A 105 11.01 3.71 -13.49
N THR A 106 11.32 4.48 -12.43
CA THR A 106 10.78 4.22 -11.10
C THR A 106 9.26 4.41 -11.06
N VAL A 107 8.74 5.50 -11.66
CA VAL A 107 7.28 5.73 -11.73
C VAL A 107 6.58 4.53 -12.36
N VAL A 108 7.05 4.09 -13.53
CA VAL A 108 6.41 2.98 -14.26
C VAL A 108 6.53 1.67 -13.48
N ALA A 109 7.73 1.34 -13.00
CA ALA A 109 7.94 0.09 -12.27
C ALA A 109 7.08 0.02 -10.99
N PHE A 110 7.07 1.08 -10.18
CA PHE A 110 6.23 1.13 -8.98
C PHE A 110 4.74 1.15 -9.31
N PHE A 111 4.32 1.90 -10.32
CA PHE A 111 2.92 1.93 -10.72
C PHE A 111 2.42 0.54 -11.11
N LEU A 112 3.19 -0.19 -11.91
CA LEU A 112 2.83 -1.55 -12.35
C LEU A 112 2.90 -2.55 -11.20
N ALA A 113 3.93 -2.48 -10.34
CA ALA A 113 4.08 -3.37 -9.20
C ALA A 113 2.93 -3.23 -8.19
N GLU A 114 2.41 -2.01 -8.01
CA GLU A 114 1.28 -1.72 -7.12
C GLU A 114 -0.09 -2.05 -7.70
N MET A 115 -0.22 -2.22 -9.04
CA MET A 115 -1.51 -2.52 -9.64
C MET A 115 -2.04 -3.88 -9.16
N GLY A 116 -3.22 -3.86 -8.52
CA GLY A 116 -3.86 -5.06 -7.96
C GLY A 116 -3.23 -5.58 -6.68
N ASP A 117 -2.31 -4.81 -6.06
CA ASP A 117 -1.65 -5.20 -4.83
C ASP A 117 -2.50 -5.00 -3.57
N LYS A 118 -2.03 -5.57 -2.46
CA LYS A 118 -2.69 -5.56 -1.15
C LYS A 118 -3.00 -4.14 -0.68
N THR A 119 -2.07 -3.22 -0.82
CA THR A 119 -2.20 -1.84 -0.38
C THR A 119 -3.13 -1.02 -1.25
N GLN A 120 -3.21 -1.31 -2.55
CA GLN A 120 -4.22 -0.71 -3.43
C GLN A 120 -5.64 -1.14 -2.99
N ILE A 121 -5.85 -2.43 -2.74
CA ILE A 121 -7.14 -2.95 -2.27
C ILE A 121 -7.47 -2.41 -0.87
N ALA A 122 -6.49 -2.36 0.05
CA ALA A 122 -6.66 -1.74 1.36
C ALA A 122 -7.09 -0.26 1.24
N THR A 123 -6.50 0.49 0.29
CA THR A 123 -6.84 1.89 0.03
C THR A 123 -8.29 2.04 -0.46
N VAL A 124 -8.76 1.15 -1.36
CA VAL A 124 -10.17 1.11 -1.78
C VAL A 124 -11.10 0.91 -0.58
N MET A 125 -10.80 -0.08 0.25
CA MET A 125 -11.62 -0.42 1.43
C MET A 125 -11.64 0.71 2.46
N LEU A 126 -10.48 1.29 2.77
CA LEU A 126 -10.39 2.43 3.69
C LEU A 126 -11.11 3.65 3.16
N ALA A 127 -11.02 3.93 1.85
CA ALA A 127 -11.73 5.04 1.23
C ALA A 127 -13.25 4.82 1.19
N ALA A 128 -13.70 3.58 1.12
CA ALA A 128 -15.11 3.23 1.25
C ALA A 128 -15.59 3.28 2.71
N GLN A 129 -14.71 2.98 3.68
CA GLN A 129 -15.02 3.06 5.12
C GLN A 129 -15.09 4.49 5.63
N TYR A 130 -14.21 5.37 5.15
CA TYR A 130 -14.11 6.76 5.59
C TYR A 130 -14.62 7.71 4.50
N SER A 131 -15.60 8.56 4.84
CA SER A 131 -16.15 9.55 3.90
C SER A 131 -15.11 10.57 3.40
N ALA A 132 -13.98 10.71 4.09
CA ALA A 132 -12.90 11.65 3.77
C ALA A 132 -11.78 10.96 2.95
N TRP A 133 -12.11 10.42 1.77
CA TRP A 133 -11.21 9.62 0.94
C TRP A 133 -9.87 10.31 0.60
N LEU A 134 -9.84 11.63 0.47
CA LEU A 134 -8.58 12.38 0.26
C LEU A 134 -7.61 12.24 1.43
N TRP A 135 -8.12 12.20 2.67
CA TRP A 135 -7.28 11.94 3.84
C TRP A 135 -6.80 10.50 3.89
N VAL A 136 -7.58 9.56 3.36
CA VAL A 136 -7.15 8.17 3.18
C VAL A 136 -6.01 8.12 2.17
N VAL A 137 -6.15 8.73 1.00
CA VAL A 137 -5.10 8.77 -0.04
C VAL A 137 -3.82 9.42 0.49
N ALA A 138 -3.91 10.54 1.20
CA ALA A 138 -2.76 11.18 1.82
C ALA A 138 -2.08 10.27 2.86
N GLY A 139 -2.88 9.59 3.69
CA GLY A 139 -2.40 8.66 4.71
C GLY A 139 -1.73 7.43 4.11
N THR A 140 -2.37 6.77 3.15
CA THR A 140 -1.82 5.58 2.50
C THR A 140 -0.54 5.92 1.72
N THR A 141 -0.51 7.09 1.06
CA THR A 141 0.71 7.59 0.39
C THR A 141 1.85 7.82 1.39
N LEU A 142 1.56 8.45 2.53
CA LEU A 142 2.58 8.62 3.57
C LEU A 142 3.05 7.27 4.12
N GLY A 143 2.14 6.33 4.36
CA GLY A 143 2.47 4.97 4.81
C GLY A 143 3.42 4.25 3.86
N MET A 144 3.13 4.30 2.54
CA MET A 144 3.97 3.78 1.48
C MET A 144 5.37 4.43 1.50
N MET A 145 5.42 5.76 1.64
CA MET A 145 6.69 6.49 1.67
C MET A 145 7.52 6.14 2.92
N LEU A 146 6.88 5.98 4.09
CA LEU A 146 7.56 5.57 5.33
C LEU A 146 8.18 4.18 5.23
N ALA A 147 7.56 3.26 4.50
CA ALA A 147 8.10 1.92 4.29
C ALA A 147 9.23 1.90 3.25
N ASN A 148 9.05 2.57 2.11
CA ASN A 148 9.91 2.42 0.95
C ASN A 148 11.04 3.46 0.87
N ALA A 149 10.80 4.73 1.21
CA ALA A 149 11.82 5.77 1.08
C ALA A 149 13.08 5.50 1.93
N PRO A 150 13.02 5.05 3.19
CA PRO A 150 14.22 4.74 3.96
C PRO A 150 15.09 3.66 3.32
N VAL A 151 14.49 2.70 2.62
CA VAL A 151 15.22 1.60 1.98
C VAL A 151 16.09 2.11 0.83
N VAL A 152 15.65 3.15 0.13
CA VAL A 152 16.40 3.76 -0.97
C VAL A 152 17.75 4.32 -0.50
N TRP A 153 17.81 4.86 0.74
CA TRP A 153 19.07 5.40 1.30
C TRP A 153 19.86 4.38 2.13
N LEU A 154 19.16 3.56 2.91
CA LEU A 154 19.80 2.67 3.90
C LEU A 154 20.08 1.27 3.36
N GLY A 155 19.46 0.92 2.22
CA GLY A 155 19.64 -0.36 1.55
C GLY A 155 19.29 -1.56 2.47
N GLU A 156 20.00 -2.67 2.27
CA GLU A 156 19.75 -3.91 3.01
C GLU A 156 19.90 -3.81 4.54
N ARG A 157 20.57 -2.78 5.05
CA ARG A 157 20.80 -2.65 6.50
C ARG A 157 19.51 -2.52 7.28
N ILE A 158 18.51 -1.87 6.70
CA ILE A 158 17.21 -1.68 7.35
C ILE A 158 16.33 -2.93 7.19
N THR A 159 16.30 -3.52 6.00
CA THR A 159 15.44 -4.69 5.73
C THR A 159 15.85 -5.92 6.56
N ARG A 160 17.15 -6.12 6.80
CA ARG A 160 17.65 -7.24 7.63
C ARG A 160 17.28 -7.13 9.11
N ARG A 161 16.92 -5.95 9.62
CA ARG A 161 16.59 -5.74 11.05
C ARG A 161 15.11 -5.84 11.35
N ILE A 162 14.27 -5.83 10.33
CA ILE A 162 12.81 -5.87 10.50
C ILE A 162 12.36 -7.32 10.62
N PRO A 163 11.66 -7.69 11.71
CA PRO A 163 11.10 -9.03 11.87
C PRO A 163 9.83 -9.18 11.01
N LEU A 164 9.99 -9.38 9.70
CA LEU A 164 8.92 -9.37 8.70
C LEU A 164 7.72 -10.24 9.09
N ARG A 165 7.97 -11.45 9.63
CA ARG A 165 6.91 -12.34 10.09
C ARG A 165 6.02 -11.68 11.16
N THR A 166 6.63 -10.97 12.11
CA THR A 166 5.89 -10.26 13.17
C THR A 166 5.08 -9.11 12.57
N VAL A 167 5.66 -8.36 11.63
CA VAL A 167 4.96 -7.27 10.95
C VAL A 167 3.74 -7.79 10.19
N HIS A 168 3.87 -8.85 9.40
CA HIS A 168 2.76 -9.45 8.67
C HIS A 168 1.65 -9.97 9.60
N VAL A 169 2.02 -10.60 10.73
CA VAL A 169 1.05 -11.06 11.73
C VAL A 169 0.32 -9.89 12.39
N VAL A 170 1.02 -8.81 12.74
CA VAL A 170 0.41 -7.60 13.31
C VAL A 170 -0.52 -6.95 12.30
N SER A 171 -0.10 -6.79 11.05
CA SER A 171 -0.94 -6.23 9.97
C SER A 171 -2.19 -7.08 9.75
N ALA A 172 -2.04 -8.41 9.68
CA ALA A 172 -3.17 -9.32 9.57
C ALA A 172 -4.14 -9.19 10.76
N GLY A 173 -3.62 -9.06 11.98
CA GLY A 173 -4.41 -8.81 13.18
C GLY A 173 -5.22 -7.51 13.11
N ILE A 174 -4.61 -6.43 12.62
CA ILE A 174 -5.30 -5.14 12.43
C ILE A 174 -6.44 -5.28 11.42
N PHE A 175 -6.19 -5.87 10.25
CA PHE A 175 -7.22 -6.10 9.24
C PHE A 175 -8.36 -6.99 9.77
N LEU A 176 -8.04 -8.02 10.55
CA LEU A 176 -9.05 -8.88 11.18
C LEU A 176 -9.94 -8.08 12.13
N VAL A 177 -9.35 -7.25 12.99
CA VAL A 177 -10.10 -6.39 13.92
C VAL A 177 -10.99 -5.41 13.16
N LEU A 178 -10.47 -4.76 12.11
CA LEU A 178 -11.26 -3.86 11.27
C LEU A 178 -12.43 -4.59 10.60
N GLY A 179 -12.22 -5.81 10.11
CA GLY A 179 -13.26 -6.64 9.52
C GLY A 179 -14.37 -7.00 10.52
N ILE A 180 -13.99 -7.42 11.72
CA ILE A 180 -14.94 -7.72 12.80
C ILE A 180 -15.71 -6.46 13.20
N LEU A 181 -15.04 -5.34 13.40
CA LEU A 181 -15.68 -4.06 13.75
C LEU A 181 -16.65 -3.60 12.65
N ALA A 182 -16.25 -3.71 11.37
CA ALA A 182 -17.13 -3.37 10.25
C ALA A 182 -18.40 -4.23 10.21
N LEU A 183 -18.34 -5.50 10.62
CA LEU A 183 -19.51 -6.38 10.70
C LEU A 183 -20.34 -6.16 11.96
N TRP A 184 -19.74 -5.72 13.07
CA TRP A 184 -20.41 -5.63 14.37
C TRP A 184 -21.09 -4.27 14.60
N VAL A 185 -20.44 -3.16 14.20
CA VAL A 185 -20.97 -1.81 14.41
C VAL A 185 -22.10 -1.55 13.40
N PRO A 186 -23.34 -1.23 13.84
CA PRO A 186 -24.41 -0.82 12.93
C PRO A 186 -24.04 0.47 12.19
N ALA A 187 -24.38 0.54 10.90
CA ALA A 187 -24.21 1.75 10.10
C ALA A 187 -25.21 2.82 10.50
#